data_d76f9bc587d9b2d427df100abc84cd8b
#
_entry.id   d76f9bc587d9b2d427df100abc84cd8b
#
_cell.length_a   1.000
_cell.length_b   1.000
_cell.length_c   1.000
_cell.angle_alpha   90.00
_cell.angle_beta   90.00
_cell.angle_gamma   90.00
#
_symmetry.space_group_name_H-M   'P 1'
#
loop_
_entity.id
_entity.type
_entity.pdbx_description
1 polymer ?
#
loop_
_entity_poly.entity_id
_entity_poly.type
_entity_poly.pdbx_seq_one_letter_code
_entity_poly.pdbx_strand_id
1 'polypeptide(L)'
;MKKRKEFDSIGVVNVPADKYWGASTERSNKFFNIGKVIVNPSIIRSIAIIKRSAAIVHKKERLIAGKISNAIVKASNEVISGKLENSFPLKVWQTGSGTQTNMNVNEVISNRAIEILKGKKGTKKPVHPNDHVNKSQSTNDVFPTAMHISVATETINKLLPNLKLLEILLKKKSIEFKKIVKIGRTHLQDATPLTLGQEFSGYYEQLKKSIERIQFSLKDILFLAQGGTAVGTGLNTKKNFDKKITREISKYCKIPFRPAPNKFSEIAAHDAIVNFSGSLNSCAVALMKISNDIRFLGSGPRAGYGELILPENEPGSSIMPGKVNPTQCEAVTMVCVKVIGNHTGISIAGTHGHFELNVFKPLIAHNILQSIDLLGDSVKNFSLYCVKGIKPNKLKIKEHLDNSLMLVTALAPRIGYDNAAKIAKKALANNTKLKYEAIKTGLISEKEYDKIVNPIKMTGPY
;
A
#
# COMPACT_ATOMS: atom_id res chain seq x y z
N MET A 1 28.79 12.04 -26.36
CA MET A 1 29.22 12.09 -24.95
C MET A 1 30.58 11.42 -24.80
N LYS A 2 31.46 11.95 -23.94
CA LYS A 2 32.76 11.35 -23.63
C LYS A 2 32.56 9.99 -22.93
N LYS A 3 33.30 8.94 -23.34
CA LYS A 3 33.23 7.60 -22.77
C LYS A 3 34.53 7.23 -22.08
N ARG A 4 34.46 6.37 -21.07
CA ARG A 4 35.60 5.71 -20.42
C ARG A 4 35.51 4.21 -20.65
N LYS A 5 36.66 3.54 -20.76
CA LYS A 5 36.74 2.07 -20.86
C LYS A 5 36.71 1.46 -19.46
N GLU A 6 35.82 0.52 -19.21
CA GLU A 6 35.81 -0.34 -18.03
C GLU A 6 35.84 -1.80 -18.43
N PHE A 7 36.14 -2.68 -17.47
CA PHE A 7 36.28 -4.11 -17.71
C PHE A 7 35.42 -4.92 -16.76
N ASP A 8 34.81 -5.96 -17.24
CA ASP A 8 34.22 -7.04 -16.46
C ASP A 8 34.78 -8.40 -16.91
N SER A 9 34.25 -9.51 -16.41
CA SER A 9 34.72 -10.87 -16.77
C SER A 9 34.46 -11.24 -18.24
N ILE A 10 33.60 -10.48 -18.94
CA ILE A 10 33.26 -10.74 -20.36
C ILE A 10 34.15 -9.90 -21.30
N GLY A 11 34.77 -8.82 -20.80
CA GLY A 11 35.65 -7.94 -21.56
C GLY A 11 35.40 -6.47 -21.41
N VAL A 12 35.89 -5.67 -22.37
CA VAL A 12 35.83 -4.18 -22.35
C VAL A 12 34.44 -3.68 -22.64
N VAL A 13 34.04 -2.64 -21.89
CA VAL A 13 32.77 -1.89 -22.07
C VAL A 13 33.05 -0.39 -22.06
N ASN A 14 32.44 0.34 -22.99
CA ASN A 14 32.49 1.79 -23.04
C ASN A 14 31.34 2.39 -22.22
N VAL A 15 31.65 2.98 -21.07
CA VAL A 15 30.70 3.58 -20.14
C VAL A 15 30.72 5.12 -20.29
N PRO A 16 29.58 5.83 -20.22
CA PRO A 16 29.58 7.31 -20.21
C PRO A 16 30.44 7.85 -19.07
N ALA A 17 31.33 8.80 -19.37
CA ALA A 17 32.36 9.24 -18.44
C ALA A 17 31.82 10.03 -17.24
N ASP A 18 30.65 10.67 -17.38
CA ASP A 18 29.95 11.43 -16.34
C ASP A 18 29.24 10.54 -15.31
N LYS A 19 28.84 9.32 -15.68
CA LYS A 19 28.06 8.41 -14.85
C LYS A 19 28.92 7.66 -13.84
N TYR A 20 28.30 7.25 -12.71
CA TYR A 20 28.97 6.45 -11.67
C TYR A 20 28.81 4.95 -11.86
N TRP A 21 27.85 4.48 -12.69
CA TRP A 21 27.75 3.03 -12.97
C TRP A 21 28.94 2.53 -13.77
N GLY A 22 29.14 1.22 -13.80
CA GLY A 22 30.28 0.59 -14.47
C GLY A 22 29.88 -0.35 -15.60
N ALA A 23 30.78 -1.28 -15.94
CA ALA A 23 30.64 -2.18 -17.06
C ALA A 23 29.42 -3.12 -16.97
N SER A 24 29.13 -3.66 -15.79
CA SER A 24 28.00 -4.58 -15.57
C SER A 24 26.67 -3.88 -15.83
N THR A 25 26.50 -2.67 -15.31
CA THR A 25 25.30 -1.86 -15.54
C THR A 25 25.13 -1.46 -17.00
N GLU A 26 26.21 -1.07 -17.67
CA GLU A 26 26.16 -0.69 -19.08
C GLU A 26 25.73 -1.86 -19.98
N ARG A 27 26.21 -3.08 -19.69
CA ARG A 27 25.72 -4.31 -20.37
C ARG A 27 24.24 -4.53 -20.12
N SER A 28 23.80 -4.37 -18.86
CA SER A 28 22.39 -4.52 -18.50
C SER A 28 21.49 -3.54 -19.25
N ASN A 29 21.89 -2.28 -19.35
CA ASN A 29 21.16 -1.27 -20.15
C ASN A 29 21.03 -1.68 -21.61
N LYS A 30 22.08 -2.30 -22.18
CA LYS A 30 22.06 -2.73 -23.57
C LYS A 30 21.16 -3.93 -23.80
N PHE A 31 21.23 -4.96 -22.94
CA PHE A 31 20.58 -6.25 -23.18
C PHE A 31 19.21 -6.41 -22.55
N PHE A 32 18.86 -5.58 -21.54
CA PHE A 32 17.60 -5.65 -20.80
C PHE A 32 16.81 -4.34 -20.87
N ASN A 33 16.78 -3.72 -22.04
CA ASN A 33 15.97 -2.50 -22.28
C ASN A 33 14.51 -2.88 -22.56
N ILE A 34 13.82 -3.46 -21.57
CA ILE A 34 12.45 -3.96 -21.67
C ILE A 34 11.53 -3.02 -20.90
N GLY A 35 10.55 -2.42 -21.59
CA GLY A 35 9.59 -1.46 -21.01
C GLY A 35 10.25 -0.14 -20.55
N LYS A 36 9.48 0.68 -19.86
CA LYS A 36 9.92 2.02 -19.40
C LYS A 36 10.14 2.10 -17.88
N VAL A 37 9.59 1.13 -17.13
CA VAL A 37 9.60 1.18 -15.66
C VAL A 37 10.98 0.83 -15.13
N ILE A 38 11.57 1.75 -14.38
CA ILE A 38 12.85 1.57 -13.70
C ILE A 38 12.66 0.93 -12.31
N VAL A 39 13.73 0.37 -11.76
CA VAL A 39 13.74 -0.16 -10.39
C VAL A 39 13.35 0.93 -9.39
N ASN A 40 12.46 0.57 -8.45
CA ASN A 40 11.99 1.52 -7.44
C ASN A 40 13.15 2.09 -6.62
N PRO A 41 13.26 3.42 -6.46
CA PRO A 41 14.32 4.07 -5.68
C PRO A 41 14.45 3.56 -4.24
N SER A 42 13.36 3.06 -3.63
CA SER A 42 13.40 2.49 -2.28
C SER A 42 14.26 1.22 -2.21
N ILE A 43 14.26 0.37 -3.27
CA ILE A 43 15.17 -0.78 -3.38
C ILE A 43 16.62 -0.33 -3.46
N ILE A 44 16.92 0.67 -4.28
CA ILE A 44 18.29 1.22 -4.42
C ILE A 44 18.80 1.75 -3.08
N ARG A 45 17.98 2.54 -2.38
CA ARG A 45 18.29 3.05 -1.03
C ARG A 45 18.53 1.93 -0.04
N SER A 46 17.68 0.90 -0.06
CA SER A 46 17.80 -0.25 0.86
C SER A 46 19.07 -1.07 0.60
N ILE A 47 19.44 -1.30 -0.67
CA ILE A 47 20.74 -1.92 -1.00
C ILE A 47 21.87 -1.04 -0.48
N ALA A 48 21.82 0.27 -0.67
CA ALA A 48 22.87 1.19 -0.18
C ALA A 48 22.96 1.18 1.35
N ILE A 49 21.85 1.05 2.09
CA ILE A 49 21.85 0.86 3.56
C ILE A 49 22.57 -0.44 3.94
N ILE A 50 22.34 -1.52 3.20
CA ILE A 50 23.05 -2.80 3.42
C ILE A 50 24.55 -2.62 3.21
N LYS A 51 24.99 -1.99 2.09
CA LYS A 51 26.39 -1.76 1.78
C LYS A 51 27.09 -0.88 2.82
N ARG A 52 26.41 0.18 3.25
CA ARG A 52 26.85 1.04 4.35
C ARG A 52 27.06 0.24 5.63
N SER A 53 26.09 -0.58 6.01
CA SER A 53 26.12 -1.38 7.24
C SER A 53 27.21 -2.45 7.20
N ALA A 54 27.37 -3.13 6.04
CA ALA A 54 28.44 -4.08 5.81
C ALA A 54 29.83 -3.44 5.95
N ALA A 55 30.05 -2.27 5.34
CA ALA A 55 31.32 -1.55 5.44
C ALA A 55 31.68 -1.19 6.88
N ILE A 56 30.70 -0.79 7.71
CA ILE A 56 30.90 -0.50 9.14
C ILE A 56 31.30 -1.77 9.90
N VAL A 57 30.62 -2.90 9.66
CA VAL A 57 30.93 -4.18 10.29
C VAL A 57 32.33 -4.65 9.89
N HIS A 58 32.65 -4.63 8.60
CA HIS A 58 33.95 -5.05 8.08
C HIS A 58 35.11 -4.19 8.62
N LYS A 59 34.91 -2.88 8.82
CA LYS A 59 35.88 -2.01 9.48
C LYS A 59 36.13 -2.45 10.92
N LYS A 60 35.06 -2.68 11.70
CA LYS A 60 35.16 -3.14 13.10
C LYS A 60 35.90 -4.48 13.21
N GLU A 61 35.71 -5.35 12.22
CA GLU A 61 36.33 -6.68 12.14
C GLU A 61 37.71 -6.68 11.46
N ARG A 62 38.24 -5.51 11.07
CA ARG A 62 39.53 -5.33 10.38
C ARG A 62 39.61 -6.11 9.05
N LEU A 63 38.47 -6.32 8.36
CA LEU A 63 38.40 -7.01 7.06
C LEU A 63 38.63 -6.07 5.87
N ILE A 64 38.42 -4.77 6.06
CA ILE A 64 38.74 -3.70 5.10
C ILE A 64 39.40 -2.53 5.81
N ALA A 65 40.29 -1.82 5.10
CA ALA A 65 40.98 -0.67 5.63
C ALA A 65 40.02 0.46 6.02
N GLY A 66 40.27 1.15 7.12
CA GLY A 66 39.38 2.20 7.63
C GLY A 66 39.10 3.33 6.64
N LYS A 67 40.08 3.73 5.81
CA LYS A 67 39.91 4.75 4.76
C LYS A 67 38.91 4.29 3.70
N ILE A 68 39.00 3.02 3.25
CA ILE A 68 38.09 2.42 2.27
C ILE A 68 36.66 2.35 2.83
N SER A 69 36.52 1.82 4.07
CA SER A 69 35.22 1.74 4.71
C SER A 69 34.54 3.11 4.84
N ASN A 70 35.27 4.12 5.30
CA ASN A 70 34.73 5.47 5.44
C ASN A 70 34.28 6.07 4.11
N ALA A 71 35.03 5.83 3.02
CA ALA A 71 34.66 6.26 1.67
C ALA A 71 33.39 5.54 1.17
N ILE A 72 33.28 4.21 1.40
CA ILE A 72 32.06 3.43 1.07
C ILE A 72 30.86 3.97 1.85
N VAL A 73 30.99 4.21 3.16
CA VAL A 73 29.91 4.75 4.00
C VAL A 73 29.45 6.12 3.48
N LYS A 74 30.40 7.01 3.12
CA LYS A 74 30.08 8.34 2.59
C LYS A 74 29.34 8.24 1.23
N ALA A 75 29.86 7.43 0.32
CA ALA A 75 29.21 7.19 -1.00
C ALA A 75 27.82 6.56 -0.84
N SER A 76 27.66 5.58 0.06
CA SER A 76 26.36 4.97 0.36
C SER A 76 25.36 5.99 0.89
N ASN A 77 25.76 6.90 1.77
CA ASN A 77 24.92 7.97 2.27
C ASN A 77 24.47 8.94 1.16
N GLU A 78 25.32 9.20 0.15
CA GLU A 78 24.95 10.01 -1.01
C GLU A 78 23.90 9.29 -1.89
N VAL A 79 23.98 7.96 -2.05
CA VAL A 79 22.94 7.16 -2.72
C VAL A 79 21.63 7.19 -1.93
N ILE A 80 21.68 6.96 -0.63
CA ILE A 80 20.49 6.94 0.24
C ILE A 80 19.76 8.29 0.21
N SER A 81 20.50 9.40 0.18
CA SER A 81 19.92 10.75 0.12
C SER A 81 19.37 11.16 -1.26
N GLY A 82 19.51 10.31 -2.30
CA GLY A 82 19.07 10.58 -3.66
C GLY A 82 20.03 11.43 -4.50
N LYS A 83 21.18 11.87 -3.98
CA LYS A 83 22.14 12.70 -4.72
C LYS A 83 22.69 12.08 -6.00
N LEU A 84 22.65 10.75 -6.09
CA LEU A 84 23.17 9.97 -7.21
C LEU A 84 22.08 9.25 -7.99
N GLU A 85 20.81 9.67 -7.90
CA GLU A 85 19.65 8.98 -8.50
C GLU A 85 19.79 8.77 -10.01
N ASN A 86 20.37 9.70 -10.74
CA ASN A 86 20.63 9.61 -12.18
C ASN A 86 21.66 8.53 -12.57
N SER A 87 22.19 7.78 -11.60
CA SER A 87 23.14 6.67 -11.80
C SER A 87 22.46 5.29 -11.73
N PHE A 88 21.13 5.21 -11.65
CA PHE A 88 20.36 3.96 -11.52
C PHE A 88 19.33 3.80 -12.64
N PRO A 89 19.79 3.51 -13.89
CA PRO A 89 18.92 3.50 -15.08
C PRO A 89 18.22 2.17 -15.33
N LEU A 90 18.49 1.13 -14.54
CA LEU A 90 18.05 -0.24 -14.83
C LEU A 90 16.54 -0.42 -14.74
N LYS A 91 16.02 -1.23 -15.68
CA LYS A 91 14.59 -1.57 -15.73
C LYS A 91 14.25 -2.67 -14.73
N VAL A 92 12.96 -2.75 -14.39
CA VAL A 92 12.43 -3.85 -13.55
C VAL A 92 12.63 -5.20 -14.21
N TRP A 93 12.46 -5.28 -15.53
CA TRP A 93 12.55 -6.51 -16.32
C TRP A 93 14.02 -6.86 -16.59
N GLN A 94 14.62 -7.54 -15.61
CA GLN A 94 16.04 -7.92 -15.58
C GLN A 94 16.19 -9.35 -15.07
N THR A 95 17.43 -9.79 -14.77
CA THR A 95 17.64 -11.09 -14.14
C THR A 95 16.81 -11.24 -12.86
N GLY A 96 16.13 -12.35 -12.73
CA GLY A 96 15.14 -12.57 -11.65
C GLY A 96 15.70 -12.59 -10.23
N SER A 97 17.01 -12.73 -10.07
CA SER A 97 17.69 -12.57 -8.77
C SER A 97 17.88 -11.11 -8.35
N GLY A 98 17.82 -10.16 -9.30
CA GLY A 98 18.13 -8.75 -9.08
C GLY A 98 19.64 -8.43 -9.09
N THR A 99 20.47 -9.34 -9.61
CA THR A 99 21.95 -9.16 -9.61
C THR A 99 22.38 -7.91 -10.34
N GLN A 100 21.73 -7.57 -11.45
CA GLN A 100 22.05 -6.36 -12.20
C GLN A 100 21.89 -5.09 -11.35
N THR A 101 20.80 -5.00 -10.58
CA THR A 101 20.55 -3.88 -9.66
C THR A 101 21.56 -3.86 -8.51
N ASN A 102 21.87 -5.01 -7.90
CA ASN A 102 22.88 -5.07 -6.84
C ASN A 102 24.25 -4.63 -7.37
N MET A 103 24.63 -5.08 -8.57
CA MET A 103 25.89 -4.65 -9.21
C MET A 103 25.88 -3.17 -9.56
N ASN A 104 24.77 -2.63 -10.03
CA ASN A 104 24.64 -1.20 -10.28
C ASN A 104 24.94 -0.37 -9.00
N VAL A 105 24.36 -0.75 -7.87
CA VAL A 105 24.62 -0.08 -6.59
C VAL A 105 26.09 -0.26 -6.16
N ASN A 106 26.65 -1.48 -6.32
CA ASN A 106 28.07 -1.74 -6.02
C ASN A 106 29.01 -0.87 -6.86
N GLU A 107 28.75 -0.77 -8.16
CA GLU A 107 29.57 0.03 -9.10
C GLU A 107 29.48 1.53 -8.80
N VAL A 108 28.28 2.05 -8.55
CA VAL A 108 28.07 3.46 -8.21
C VAL A 108 28.76 3.82 -6.89
N ILE A 109 28.57 3.02 -5.84
CA ILE A 109 29.23 3.24 -4.55
C ILE A 109 30.77 3.13 -4.68
N SER A 110 31.27 2.13 -5.42
CA SER A 110 32.69 1.93 -5.66
C SER A 110 33.30 3.14 -6.38
N ASN A 111 32.73 3.56 -7.53
CA ASN A 111 33.25 4.67 -8.31
C ASN A 111 33.17 5.99 -7.54
N ARG A 112 32.12 6.22 -6.75
CA ARG A 112 32.02 7.41 -5.91
C ARG A 112 33.03 7.38 -4.74
N ALA A 113 33.26 6.23 -4.12
CA ALA A 113 34.24 6.07 -3.09
C ALA A 113 35.68 6.26 -3.62
N ILE A 114 35.99 5.80 -4.84
CA ILE A 114 37.25 6.04 -5.53
C ILE A 114 37.48 7.56 -5.71
N GLU A 115 36.50 8.29 -6.17
CA GLU A 115 36.56 9.74 -6.35
C GLU A 115 36.74 10.48 -5.00
N ILE A 116 36.03 10.06 -3.95
CA ILE A 116 36.23 10.60 -2.57
C ILE A 116 37.68 10.43 -2.10
N LEU A 117 38.31 9.33 -2.50
CA LEU A 117 39.72 9.04 -2.19
C LEU A 117 40.71 9.60 -3.24
N LYS A 118 40.23 10.54 -4.09
CA LYS A 118 41.02 11.20 -5.15
C LYS A 118 41.59 10.25 -6.21
N GLY A 119 40.96 9.07 -6.39
CA GLY A 119 41.27 8.12 -7.45
C GLY A 119 40.49 8.40 -8.73
N LYS A 120 40.81 7.63 -9.81
CA LYS A 120 40.15 7.73 -11.13
C LYS A 120 39.01 6.76 -11.24
N LYS A 121 37.79 7.23 -11.53
CA LYS A 121 36.59 6.38 -11.78
C LYS A 121 36.88 5.29 -12.81
N GLY A 122 36.28 4.11 -12.60
CA GLY A 122 36.37 2.97 -13.52
C GLY A 122 37.63 2.09 -13.34
N THR A 123 38.57 2.48 -12.47
CA THR A 123 39.82 1.73 -12.24
C THR A 123 39.68 0.57 -11.28
N LYS A 124 38.56 0.49 -10.52
CA LYS A 124 38.34 -0.44 -9.41
C LYS A 124 39.38 -0.35 -8.29
N LYS A 125 40.21 0.71 -8.27
CA LYS A 125 41.23 1.00 -7.28
C LYS A 125 41.09 2.44 -6.74
N PRO A 126 41.23 2.68 -5.43
CA PRO A 126 41.50 1.70 -4.36
C PRO A 126 40.27 0.95 -3.84
N VAL A 127 39.06 1.17 -4.38
CA VAL A 127 37.82 0.50 -3.97
C VAL A 127 37.31 -0.39 -5.10
N HIS A 128 37.17 -1.68 -4.82
CA HIS A 128 36.60 -2.65 -5.78
C HIS A 128 35.12 -2.93 -5.49
N PRO A 129 34.23 -2.99 -6.51
CA PRO A 129 32.80 -3.18 -6.28
C PRO A 129 32.48 -4.54 -5.62
N ASN A 130 33.20 -5.61 -5.95
CA ASN A 130 32.94 -6.93 -5.37
C ASN A 130 33.79 -7.15 -4.08
N ASP A 131 35.10 -6.88 -4.10
CA ASP A 131 36.00 -7.25 -3.00
C ASP A 131 35.84 -6.36 -1.77
N HIS A 132 35.32 -5.13 -1.94
CA HIS A 132 35.13 -4.18 -0.85
C HIS A 132 33.64 -3.87 -0.60
N VAL A 133 32.88 -3.40 -1.62
CA VAL A 133 31.47 -2.98 -1.43
C VAL A 133 30.55 -4.18 -1.20
N ASN A 134 30.74 -5.27 -1.96
CA ASN A 134 29.95 -6.49 -1.87
C ASN A 134 30.58 -7.59 -0.98
N LYS A 135 31.65 -7.29 -0.26
CA LYS A 135 32.37 -8.27 0.58
C LYS A 135 31.43 -8.99 1.54
N SER A 136 31.58 -10.32 1.66
CA SER A 136 30.75 -11.21 2.50
C SER A 136 29.25 -11.17 2.19
N GLN A 137 28.89 -10.86 0.95
CA GLN A 137 27.49 -10.74 0.49
C GLN A 137 27.33 -11.44 -0.86
N SER A 138 26.10 -11.87 -1.13
CA SER A 138 25.63 -12.27 -2.47
C SER A 138 24.41 -11.41 -2.82
N THR A 139 24.08 -11.29 -4.09
CA THR A 139 22.78 -10.70 -4.46
C THR A 139 21.64 -11.51 -3.85
N ASN A 140 21.84 -12.81 -3.69
CA ASN A 140 20.79 -13.72 -3.23
C ASN A 140 20.32 -13.43 -1.82
N ASP A 141 21.20 -12.95 -0.92
CA ASP A 141 20.80 -12.47 0.41
C ASP A 141 20.54 -10.94 0.45
N VAL A 142 21.24 -10.15 -0.38
CA VAL A 142 21.10 -8.68 -0.41
C VAL A 142 19.75 -8.24 -0.97
N PHE A 143 19.31 -8.81 -2.09
CA PHE A 143 18.10 -8.33 -2.76
C PHE A 143 16.83 -8.61 -1.93
N PRO A 144 16.58 -9.82 -1.39
CA PRO A 144 15.45 -10.06 -0.49
C PRO A 144 15.53 -9.22 0.79
N THR A 145 16.72 -9.03 1.36
CA THR A 145 16.91 -8.09 2.48
C THR A 145 16.50 -6.67 2.10
N ALA A 146 16.87 -6.19 0.91
CA ALA A 146 16.47 -4.88 0.43
C ALA A 146 14.95 -4.77 0.20
N MET A 147 14.31 -5.84 -0.29
CA MET A 147 12.84 -5.91 -0.41
C MET A 147 12.17 -5.72 0.96
N HIS A 148 12.61 -6.47 1.97
CA HIS A 148 12.07 -6.37 3.33
C HIS A 148 12.29 -5.00 3.96
N ILE A 149 13.51 -4.43 3.85
CA ILE A 149 13.80 -3.07 4.34
C ILE A 149 12.89 -2.04 3.66
N SER A 150 12.75 -2.11 2.33
CA SER A 150 11.90 -1.18 1.57
C SER A 150 10.43 -1.29 1.97
N VAL A 151 9.89 -2.51 2.02
CA VAL A 151 8.49 -2.75 2.43
C VAL A 151 8.23 -2.23 3.84
N ALA A 152 9.11 -2.55 4.80
CA ALA A 152 8.95 -2.08 6.17
C ALA A 152 9.01 -0.55 6.27
N THR A 153 10.00 0.06 5.63
CA THR A 153 10.23 1.51 5.68
C THR A 153 9.06 2.29 5.06
N GLU A 154 8.62 1.92 3.86
CA GLU A 154 7.52 2.60 3.18
C GLU A 154 6.18 2.36 3.90
N THR A 155 5.97 1.17 4.46
CA THR A 155 4.77 0.87 5.24
C THR A 155 4.69 1.70 6.52
N ILE A 156 5.79 1.76 7.30
CA ILE A 156 5.82 2.46 8.59
C ILE A 156 5.77 3.97 8.40
N ASN A 157 6.50 4.50 7.41
CA ASN A 157 6.67 5.94 7.27
C ASN A 157 5.61 6.60 6.36
N LYS A 158 4.93 5.84 5.49
CA LYS A 158 3.97 6.38 4.54
C LYS A 158 2.58 5.76 4.67
N LEU A 159 2.46 4.43 4.52
CA LEU A 159 1.16 3.77 4.43
C LEU A 159 0.37 3.82 5.74
N LEU A 160 0.96 3.35 6.84
CA LEU A 160 0.27 3.29 8.14
C LEU A 160 -0.15 4.67 8.66
N PRO A 161 0.65 5.74 8.58
CA PRO A 161 0.21 7.07 8.97
C PRO A 161 -1.00 7.57 8.17
N ASN A 162 -1.05 7.30 6.86
CA ASN A 162 -2.15 7.74 6.00
C ASN A 162 -3.43 6.92 6.23
N LEU A 163 -3.31 5.60 6.44
CA LEU A 163 -4.45 4.76 6.85
C LEU A 163 -5.00 5.20 8.22
N LYS A 164 -4.12 5.55 9.16
CA LYS A 164 -4.53 6.06 10.48
C LYS A 164 -5.23 7.41 10.39
N LEU A 165 -4.81 8.28 9.48
CA LEU A 165 -5.52 9.54 9.20
C LEU A 165 -6.96 9.27 8.74
N LEU A 166 -7.16 8.34 7.80
CA LEU A 166 -8.50 7.97 7.32
C LEU A 166 -9.34 7.34 8.43
N GLU A 167 -8.76 6.46 9.24
CA GLU A 167 -9.42 5.83 10.39
C GLU A 167 -9.96 6.88 11.36
N ILE A 168 -9.13 7.88 11.71
CA ILE A 168 -9.53 8.98 12.61
C ILE A 168 -10.69 9.78 12.01
N LEU A 169 -10.65 10.09 10.71
CA LEU A 169 -11.69 10.87 10.05
C LEU A 169 -13.01 10.10 9.94
N LEU A 170 -12.97 8.81 9.60
CA LEU A 170 -14.17 7.96 9.56
C LEU A 170 -14.80 7.83 10.96
N LYS A 171 -13.99 7.64 11.99
CA LYS A 171 -14.47 7.66 13.39
C LYS A 171 -15.11 8.99 13.75
N LYS A 172 -14.49 10.10 13.37
CA LYS A 172 -15.05 11.44 13.60
C LYS A 172 -16.42 11.60 12.91
N LYS A 173 -16.54 11.16 11.65
CA LYS A 173 -17.81 11.21 10.90
C LYS A 173 -18.86 10.29 11.51
N SER A 174 -18.53 9.11 12.01
CA SER A 174 -19.48 8.24 12.70
C SER A 174 -20.08 8.91 13.95
N ILE A 175 -19.27 9.66 14.69
CA ILE A 175 -19.73 10.42 15.87
C ILE A 175 -20.57 11.65 15.46
N GLU A 176 -20.10 12.41 14.47
CA GLU A 176 -20.78 13.60 13.94
C GLU A 176 -22.19 13.26 13.43
N PHE A 177 -22.35 12.13 12.77
CA PHE A 177 -23.60 11.71 12.14
C PHE A 177 -24.47 10.80 13.01
N LYS A 178 -24.11 10.59 14.28
CA LYS A 178 -24.76 9.66 15.21
C LYS A 178 -26.28 9.84 15.33
N LYS A 179 -26.77 11.07 15.22
CA LYS A 179 -28.21 11.40 15.41
C LYS A 179 -28.98 11.51 14.09
N ILE A 180 -28.36 11.25 12.95
CA ILE A 180 -29.02 11.39 11.64
C ILE A 180 -29.59 10.06 11.25
N VAL A 181 -30.91 9.90 11.42
CA VAL A 181 -31.63 8.67 11.01
C VAL A 181 -31.89 8.73 9.53
N LYS A 182 -31.60 7.61 8.85
CA LYS A 182 -31.80 7.40 7.41
C LYS A 182 -32.37 6.01 7.16
N ILE A 183 -32.84 5.74 5.94
CA ILE A 183 -33.15 4.37 5.51
C ILE A 183 -31.84 3.59 5.32
N GLY A 184 -31.85 2.31 5.71
CA GLY A 184 -30.84 1.35 5.30
C GLY A 184 -31.13 0.83 3.89
N ARG A 185 -30.12 0.19 3.28
CA ARG A 185 -30.27 -0.50 2.00
C ARG A 185 -29.58 -1.87 2.05
N THR A 186 -30.32 -2.89 1.66
CA THR A 186 -29.80 -4.24 1.41
C THR A 186 -30.19 -4.63 -0.02
N HIS A 187 -29.30 -5.24 -0.79
CA HIS A 187 -29.51 -5.50 -2.22
C HIS A 187 -29.78 -4.22 -3.05
N LEU A 188 -29.32 -3.04 -2.58
CA LEU A 188 -29.68 -1.71 -3.09
C LEU A 188 -31.17 -1.38 -3.00
N GLN A 189 -31.97 -2.19 -2.28
CA GLN A 189 -33.37 -1.96 -2.00
C GLN A 189 -33.54 -1.32 -0.62
N ASP A 190 -34.64 -0.60 -0.44
CA ASP A 190 -34.97 0.02 0.85
C ASP A 190 -35.06 -1.02 1.96
N ALA A 191 -34.48 -0.70 3.10
CA ALA A 191 -34.47 -1.54 4.29
C ALA A 191 -34.88 -0.73 5.53
N THR A 192 -34.79 -1.35 6.70
CA THR A 192 -35.11 -0.69 7.98
C THR A 192 -34.14 0.45 8.28
N PRO A 193 -34.58 1.45 9.08
CA PRO A 193 -33.74 2.57 9.46
C PRO A 193 -32.48 2.20 10.22
N LEU A 194 -31.44 2.99 10.01
CA LEU A 194 -30.23 3.08 10.84
C LEU A 194 -29.84 4.55 10.93
N THR A 195 -28.82 4.88 11.72
CA THR A 195 -28.23 6.21 11.66
C THR A 195 -27.08 6.25 10.64
N LEU A 196 -26.87 7.40 9.99
CA LEU A 196 -25.72 7.64 9.13
C LEU A 196 -24.40 7.42 9.92
N GLY A 197 -24.41 7.72 11.23
CA GLY A 197 -23.28 7.43 12.12
C GLY A 197 -22.99 5.94 12.27
N GLN A 198 -24.03 5.08 12.34
CA GLN A 198 -23.87 3.61 12.36
C GLN A 198 -23.29 3.12 11.03
N GLU A 199 -23.73 3.63 9.90
CA GLU A 199 -23.16 3.31 8.57
C GLU A 199 -21.66 3.65 8.51
N PHE A 200 -21.26 4.87 8.90
CA PHE A 200 -19.86 5.28 8.97
C PHE A 200 -19.03 4.50 10.02
N SER A 201 -19.67 4.01 11.10
CA SER A 201 -19.00 3.15 12.07
C SER A 201 -18.56 1.80 11.48
N GLY A 202 -19.35 1.28 10.54
CA GLY A 202 -18.98 0.09 9.76
C GLY A 202 -17.73 0.33 8.92
N TYR A 203 -17.63 1.48 8.23
CA TYR A 203 -16.45 1.86 7.45
C TYR A 203 -15.21 2.02 8.34
N TYR A 204 -15.37 2.68 9.49
CA TYR A 204 -14.31 2.80 10.48
C TYR A 204 -13.78 1.45 10.94
N GLU A 205 -14.66 0.52 11.31
CA GLU A 205 -14.25 -0.80 11.82
C GLU A 205 -13.57 -1.64 10.74
N GLN A 206 -14.04 -1.60 9.48
CA GLN A 206 -13.39 -2.28 8.35
C GLN A 206 -11.96 -1.79 8.16
N LEU A 207 -11.73 -0.48 8.21
CA LEU A 207 -10.40 0.10 8.05
C LEU A 207 -9.48 -0.21 9.23
N LYS A 208 -9.99 -0.10 10.45
CA LYS A 208 -9.28 -0.47 11.68
C LYS A 208 -8.76 -1.90 11.62
N LYS A 209 -9.62 -2.86 11.25
CA LYS A 209 -9.24 -4.27 11.06
C LYS A 209 -8.22 -4.46 9.95
N SER A 210 -8.28 -3.66 8.90
CA SER A 210 -7.27 -3.70 7.82
C SER A 210 -5.91 -3.22 8.31
N ILE A 211 -5.85 -2.16 9.12
CA ILE A 211 -4.61 -1.69 9.74
C ILE A 211 -4.01 -2.76 10.66
N GLU A 212 -4.84 -3.40 11.49
CA GLU A 212 -4.41 -4.48 12.39
C GLU A 212 -3.78 -5.65 11.61
N ARG A 213 -4.40 -6.08 10.49
CA ARG A 213 -3.85 -7.14 9.62
C ARG A 213 -2.52 -6.76 8.99
N ILE A 214 -2.39 -5.52 8.48
CA ILE A 214 -1.14 -5.00 7.91
C ILE A 214 -0.04 -4.98 8.99
N GLN A 215 -0.33 -4.49 10.18
CA GLN A 215 0.62 -4.47 11.29
C GLN A 215 1.04 -5.87 11.75
N PHE A 216 0.12 -6.83 11.70
CA PHE A 216 0.41 -8.21 12.05
C PHE A 216 1.35 -8.85 11.02
N SER A 217 1.04 -8.76 9.73
CA SER A 217 1.85 -9.33 8.65
C SER A 217 3.20 -8.62 8.48
N LEU A 218 3.32 -7.37 8.91
CA LEU A 218 4.59 -6.65 8.90
C LEU A 218 5.65 -7.28 9.82
N LYS A 219 5.26 -8.07 10.83
CA LYS A 219 6.20 -8.71 11.76
C LYS A 219 7.14 -9.69 11.07
N ASP A 220 6.65 -10.40 10.05
CA ASP A 220 7.46 -11.36 9.28
C ASP A 220 8.43 -10.63 8.32
N ILE A 221 8.05 -9.46 7.83
CA ILE A 221 8.90 -8.59 7.01
C ILE A 221 10.14 -8.10 7.79
N LEU A 222 10.12 -8.11 9.12
CA LEU A 222 11.25 -7.67 9.93
C LEU A 222 12.40 -8.69 9.98
N PHE A 223 12.24 -9.89 9.45
CA PHE A 223 13.31 -10.87 9.34
C PHE A 223 14.09 -10.70 8.04
N LEU A 224 15.44 -10.68 8.14
CA LEU A 224 16.33 -10.39 7.02
C LEU A 224 17.13 -11.61 6.61
N ALA A 225 17.20 -11.87 5.31
CA ALA A 225 18.03 -12.92 4.70
C ALA A 225 19.54 -12.65 4.80
N GLN A 226 19.92 -11.40 5.12
CA GLN A 226 21.31 -10.94 5.08
C GLN A 226 22.24 -11.81 5.92
N GLY A 227 23.35 -12.19 5.33
CA GLY A 227 24.34 -13.12 5.91
C GLY A 227 24.17 -14.58 5.45
N GLY A 228 23.13 -14.91 4.68
CA GLY A 228 22.96 -16.22 4.08
C GLY A 228 23.85 -16.44 2.86
N THR A 229 24.33 -15.37 2.26
CA THR A 229 25.16 -15.36 1.04
C THR A 229 24.51 -16.07 -0.15
N ALA A 230 25.20 -17.00 -0.82
CA ALA A 230 24.78 -17.55 -2.10
C ALA A 230 23.50 -18.41 -2.00
N VAL A 231 23.42 -19.29 -0.99
CA VAL A 231 22.35 -20.29 -0.86
C VAL A 231 21.76 -20.40 0.54
N GLY A 232 22.27 -19.65 1.52
CA GLY A 232 21.77 -19.68 2.91
C GLY A 232 22.79 -20.14 3.95
N THR A 233 23.93 -20.70 3.52
CA THR A 233 24.96 -21.27 4.41
C THR A 233 25.84 -20.23 5.10
N GLY A 234 25.87 -18.99 4.59
CA GLY A 234 26.76 -17.95 5.07
C GLY A 234 28.23 -18.12 4.64
N LEU A 235 28.48 -18.84 3.55
CA LEU A 235 29.82 -19.02 2.99
C LEU A 235 30.55 -17.68 2.80
N ASN A 236 31.83 -17.61 3.15
CA ASN A 236 32.68 -16.42 3.08
C ASN A 236 32.28 -15.27 4.05
N THR A 237 31.52 -15.58 5.09
CA THR A 237 31.25 -14.65 6.20
C THR A 237 32.01 -15.03 7.47
N LYS A 238 32.22 -14.06 8.37
CA LYS A 238 32.62 -14.37 9.75
C LYS A 238 31.42 -14.77 10.61
N LYS A 239 31.66 -15.57 11.65
CA LYS A 239 30.64 -15.95 12.63
C LYS A 239 29.87 -14.73 13.16
N ASN A 240 28.55 -14.83 13.20
CA ASN A 240 27.63 -13.75 13.61
C ASN A 240 27.63 -12.49 12.71
N PHE A 241 28.08 -12.59 11.48
CA PHE A 241 27.99 -11.48 10.51
C PHE A 241 26.54 -11.02 10.31
N ASP A 242 25.61 -11.96 10.16
CA ASP A 242 24.18 -11.73 10.05
C ASP A 242 23.61 -10.87 11.22
N LYS A 243 23.95 -11.23 12.45
CA LYS A 243 23.52 -10.46 13.66
C LYS A 243 24.11 -9.06 13.69
N LYS A 244 25.39 -8.93 13.32
CA LYS A 244 26.11 -7.66 13.34
C LYS A 244 25.59 -6.69 12.28
N ILE A 245 25.41 -7.16 11.05
CA ILE A 245 24.92 -6.33 9.95
C ILE A 245 23.45 -5.93 10.17
N THR A 246 22.60 -6.86 10.61
CA THR A 246 21.20 -6.56 10.93
C THR A 246 21.07 -5.52 12.04
N ARG A 247 21.93 -5.57 13.06
CA ARG A 247 21.97 -4.53 14.11
C ARG A 247 22.31 -3.15 13.53
N GLU A 248 23.29 -3.05 12.62
CA GLU A 248 23.65 -1.77 12.00
C GLU A 248 22.52 -1.26 11.06
N ILE A 249 21.83 -2.15 10.34
CA ILE A 249 20.64 -1.83 9.53
C ILE A 249 19.52 -1.31 10.43
N SER A 250 19.18 -2.04 11.50
CA SER A 250 18.14 -1.65 12.47
C SER A 250 18.42 -0.29 13.09
N LYS A 251 19.66 -0.04 13.48
CA LYS A 251 20.09 1.24 14.04
C LYS A 251 19.88 2.39 13.04
N TYR A 252 20.21 2.16 11.78
CA TYR A 252 20.08 3.19 10.73
C TYR A 252 18.62 3.49 10.42
N CYS A 253 17.81 2.43 10.19
CA CYS A 253 16.40 2.56 9.81
C CYS A 253 15.49 2.92 10.99
N LYS A 254 15.95 2.78 12.24
CA LYS A 254 15.14 2.86 13.47
C LYS A 254 13.94 1.88 13.46
N ILE A 255 14.12 0.74 12.81
CA ILE A 255 13.16 -0.36 12.72
C ILE A 255 13.82 -1.62 13.30
N PRO A 256 13.14 -2.40 14.15
CA PRO A 256 13.72 -3.53 14.87
C PRO A 256 13.85 -4.78 14.00
N PHE A 257 14.62 -4.70 12.92
CA PHE A 257 14.93 -5.85 12.08
C PHE A 257 15.69 -6.93 12.86
N ARG A 258 15.49 -8.18 12.47
CA ARG A 258 16.11 -9.37 13.06
C ARG A 258 16.74 -10.24 11.98
N PRO A 259 17.84 -10.94 12.24
CA PRO A 259 18.32 -11.94 11.32
C PRO A 259 17.28 -13.06 11.21
N ALA A 260 16.94 -13.48 10.01
CA ALA A 260 16.03 -14.58 9.81
C ALA A 260 16.55 -15.87 10.49
N PRO A 261 15.71 -16.63 11.15
CA PRO A 261 16.13 -17.88 11.80
C PRO A 261 16.57 -18.93 10.78
N ASN A 262 15.99 -18.91 9.59
CA ASN A 262 16.35 -19.79 8.47
C ASN A 262 16.64 -18.95 7.22
N LYS A 263 17.90 -18.90 6.79
CA LYS A 263 18.34 -18.14 5.62
C LYS A 263 17.95 -18.81 4.30
N PHE A 264 17.76 -20.11 4.31
CA PHE A 264 17.39 -20.87 3.10
C PHE A 264 16.00 -20.48 2.64
N SER A 265 15.00 -20.44 3.55
CA SER A 265 13.65 -20.02 3.22
C SER A 265 13.61 -18.56 2.74
N GLU A 266 14.31 -17.65 3.41
CA GLU A 266 14.27 -16.21 3.08
C GLU A 266 14.96 -15.85 1.74
N ILE A 267 15.82 -16.74 1.23
CA ILE A 267 16.46 -16.58 -0.08
C ILE A 267 15.62 -17.22 -1.18
N ALA A 268 15.09 -18.40 -0.92
CA ALA A 268 14.39 -19.23 -1.90
C ALA A 268 12.90 -18.92 -2.03
N ALA A 269 12.28 -18.37 -0.98
CA ALA A 269 10.85 -18.06 -0.93
C ALA A 269 10.60 -16.60 -0.49
N HIS A 270 9.39 -16.11 -0.75
CA HIS A 270 8.98 -14.76 -0.37
C HIS A 270 7.60 -14.77 0.33
N ASP A 271 7.35 -15.81 1.14
CA ASP A 271 6.06 -16.03 1.80
C ASP A 271 5.65 -14.86 2.68
N ALA A 272 6.60 -14.22 3.37
CA ALA A 272 6.36 -13.02 4.16
C ALA A 272 5.80 -11.87 3.30
N ILE A 273 6.33 -11.66 2.09
CA ILE A 273 5.84 -10.61 1.17
C ILE A 273 4.50 -11.01 0.55
N VAL A 274 4.30 -12.28 0.22
CA VAL A 274 3.01 -12.80 -0.29
C VAL A 274 1.91 -12.59 0.76
N ASN A 275 2.16 -12.96 2.02
CA ASN A 275 1.24 -12.74 3.14
C ASN A 275 0.97 -11.25 3.38
N PHE A 276 2.01 -10.42 3.39
CA PHE A 276 1.88 -8.97 3.53
C PHE A 276 1.05 -8.37 2.39
N SER A 277 1.29 -8.79 1.15
CA SER A 277 0.50 -8.41 -0.02
C SER A 277 -0.97 -8.82 0.11
N GLY A 278 -1.26 -9.99 0.70
CA GLY A 278 -2.62 -10.43 1.03
C GLY A 278 -3.33 -9.49 2.01
N SER A 279 -2.60 -8.93 2.98
CA SER A 279 -3.13 -7.93 3.89
C SER A 279 -3.44 -6.61 3.18
N LEU A 280 -2.60 -6.17 2.24
CA LEU A 280 -2.89 -5.00 1.39
C LEU A 280 -4.08 -5.25 0.47
N ASN A 281 -4.21 -6.44 -0.09
CA ASN A 281 -5.35 -6.85 -0.91
C ASN A 281 -6.66 -6.78 -0.10
N SER A 282 -6.68 -7.32 1.12
CA SER A 282 -7.84 -7.20 2.03
C SER A 282 -8.19 -5.74 2.35
N CYS A 283 -7.18 -4.88 2.54
CA CYS A 283 -7.38 -3.44 2.73
C CYS A 283 -7.99 -2.78 1.48
N ALA A 284 -7.51 -3.13 0.28
CA ALA A 284 -8.05 -2.61 -0.98
C ALA A 284 -9.52 -3.01 -1.18
N VAL A 285 -9.91 -4.24 -0.83
CA VAL A 285 -11.31 -4.69 -0.87
C VAL A 285 -12.19 -3.86 0.08
N ALA A 286 -11.73 -3.58 1.29
CA ALA A 286 -12.46 -2.72 2.23
C ALA A 286 -12.59 -1.27 1.72
N LEU A 287 -11.51 -0.68 1.21
CA LEU A 287 -11.50 0.66 0.64
C LEU A 287 -12.39 0.78 -0.61
N MET A 288 -12.42 -0.25 -1.46
CA MET A 288 -13.32 -0.33 -2.61
C MET A 288 -14.79 -0.20 -2.18
N LYS A 289 -15.19 -0.97 -1.17
CA LYS A 289 -16.56 -0.93 -0.63
C LYS A 289 -16.87 0.44 -0.04
N ILE A 290 -16.00 0.99 0.81
CA ILE A 290 -16.18 2.30 1.44
C ILE A 290 -16.32 3.41 0.39
N SER A 291 -15.44 3.42 -0.60
CA SER A 291 -15.45 4.44 -1.66
C SER A 291 -16.70 4.34 -2.54
N ASN A 292 -17.14 3.13 -2.88
CA ASN A 292 -18.37 2.92 -3.65
C ASN A 292 -19.61 3.35 -2.88
N ASP A 293 -19.76 3.01 -1.62
CA ASP A 293 -20.89 3.45 -0.80
C ASP A 293 -20.95 4.97 -0.72
N ILE A 294 -19.83 5.64 -0.42
CA ILE A 294 -19.75 7.10 -0.35
C ILE A 294 -20.13 7.71 -1.71
N ARG A 295 -19.64 7.13 -2.82
CA ARG A 295 -19.95 7.58 -4.17
C ARG A 295 -21.44 7.44 -4.49
N PHE A 296 -22.06 6.30 -4.15
CA PHE A 296 -23.49 6.09 -4.35
C PHE A 296 -24.32 7.04 -3.51
N LEU A 297 -24.02 7.19 -2.22
CA LEU A 297 -24.75 8.11 -1.34
C LEU A 297 -24.62 9.56 -1.77
N GLY A 298 -23.51 9.94 -2.44
CA GLY A 298 -23.31 11.27 -3.01
C GLY A 298 -23.83 11.43 -4.45
N SER A 299 -24.47 10.42 -5.02
CA SER A 299 -24.96 10.47 -6.42
C SER A 299 -26.11 11.44 -6.62
N GLY A 300 -26.19 12.04 -7.78
CA GLY A 300 -27.27 12.98 -8.16
C GLY A 300 -26.73 14.35 -8.53
N PRO A 301 -27.20 15.45 -7.92
CA PRO A 301 -27.89 15.61 -6.63
C PRO A 301 -29.41 15.41 -6.63
N ARG A 302 -30.07 15.45 -7.81
CA ARG A 302 -31.55 15.36 -7.87
C ARG A 302 -32.07 13.98 -8.30
N ALA A 303 -31.40 13.36 -9.29
CA ALA A 303 -31.79 12.07 -9.89
C ALA A 303 -31.02 10.86 -9.31
N GLY A 304 -30.30 11.03 -8.21
CA GLY A 304 -29.60 9.96 -7.50
C GLY A 304 -29.99 9.93 -6.01
N TYR A 305 -29.21 9.18 -5.21
CA TYR A 305 -29.50 9.10 -3.76
C TYR A 305 -29.37 10.45 -3.04
N GLY A 306 -28.31 11.20 -3.33
CA GLY A 306 -28.16 12.57 -2.86
C GLY A 306 -28.12 12.74 -1.34
N GLU A 307 -27.82 11.67 -0.57
CA GLU A 307 -27.80 11.71 0.89
C GLU A 307 -26.54 12.35 1.46
N LEU A 308 -25.43 12.33 0.69
CA LEU A 308 -24.18 12.99 1.02
C LEU A 308 -23.88 14.12 0.04
N ILE A 309 -23.32 15.21 0.57
CA ILE A 309 -22.73 16.30 -0.21
C ILE A 309 -21.21 16.09 -0.14
N LEU A 310 -20.61 15.81 -1.29
CA LEU A 310 -19.16 15.60 -1.42
C LEU A 310 -18.45 16.93 -1.72
N PRO A 311 -17.19 17.11 -1.27
CA PRO A 311 -16.41 18.28 -1.62
C PRO A 311 -16.16 18.40 -3.12
N GLU A 312 -16.18 19.61 -3.63
CA GLU A 312 -15.75 19.94 -4.98
C GLU A 312 -14.22 20.05 -4.99
N ASN A 313 -13.56 19.29 -5.88
CA ASN A 313 -12.10 19.33 -6.02
C ASN A 313 -11.68 19.98 -7.34
N GLU A 314 -12.55 19.89 -8.36
CA GLU A 314 -12.29 20.32 -9.72
C GLU A 314 -13.61 20.52 -10.49
N PRO A 315 -13.60 21.27 -11.61
CA PRO A 315 -14.75 21.32 -12.53
C PRO A 315 -15.09 19.90 -13.03
N GLY A 316 -16.30 19.43 -12.77
CA GLY A 316 -16.71 18.04 -13.02
C GLY A 316 -17.01 17.72 -14.49
N SER A 317 -17.13 18.73 -15.37
CA SER A 317 -17.45 18.54 -16.78
C SER A 317 -17.05 19.76 -17.60
N SER A 318 -16.58 19.52 -18.84
CA SER A 318 -16.28 20.57 -19.82
C SER A 318 -17.52 21.16 -20.49
N ILE A 319 -18.66 20.44 -20.46
CA ILE A 319 -19.89 20.84 -21.16
C ILE A 319 -21.13 20.93 -20.24
N MET A 320 -21.04 20.53 -18.99
CA MET A 320 -22.13 20.60 -18.00
C MET A 320 -21.69 21.48 -16.82
N PRO A 321 -21.93 22.80 -16.90
CA PRO A 321 -21.50 23.73 -15.85
C PRO A 321 -22.10 23.38 -14.48
N GLY A 322 -21.29 23.42 -13.42
CA GLY A 322 -21.75 23.14 -12.05
C GLY A 322 -21.88 21.65 -11.71
N LYS A 323 -21.49 20.73 -12.60
CA LYS A 323 -21.46 19.31 -12.28
C LYS A 323 -20.28 18.97 -11.38
N VAL A 324 -20.55 18.31 -10.26
CA VAL A 324 -19.54 17.79 -9.32
C VAL A 324 -19.48 16.26 -9.43
N ASN A 325 -18.28 15.72 -9.61
CA ASN A 325 -18.06 14.27 -9.69
C ASN A 325 -17.38 13.75 -8.41
N PRO A 326 -17.61 12.48 -8.03
CA PRO A 326 -16.97 11.86 -6.87
C PRO A 326 -15.55 11.37 -7.20
N THR A 327 -14.68 12.25 -7.76
CA THR A 327 -13.39 11.89 -8.39
C THR A 327 -12.39 11.26 -7.43
N GLN A 328 -12.40 11.65 -6.15
CA GLN A 328 -11.56 11.00 -5.14
C GLN A 328 -11.99 9.55 -4.89
N CYS A 329 -13.28 9.25 -4.91
CA CYS A 329 -13.78 7.88 -4.82
C CYS A 329 -13.37 7.05 -6.03
N GLU A 330 -13.43 7.63 -7.23
CA GLU A 330 -13.02 6.97 -8.48
C GLU A 330 -11.53 6.64 -8.46
N ALA A 331 -10.69 7.59 -8.05
CA ALA A 331 -9.26 7.39 -7.93
C ALA A 331 -8.92 6.22 -6.97
N VAL A 332 -9.54 6.20 -5.79
CA VAL A 332 -9.34 5.10 -4.81
C VAL A 332 -9.77 3.76 -5.40
N THR A 333 -10.92 3.69 -6.09
CA THR A 333 -11.39 2.41 -6.66
C THR A 333 -10.45 1.90 -7.75
N MET A 334 -9.89 2.76 -8.62
CA MET A 334 -8.86 2.38 -9.59
C MET A 334 -7.58 1.87 -8.91
N VAL A 335 -7.13 2.53 -7.85
CA VAL A 335 -5.97 2.07 -7.04
C VAL A 335 -6.25 0.70 -6.43
N CYS A 336 -7.45 0.47 -5.87
CA CYS A 336 -7.83 -0.83 -5.32
C CYS A 336 -7.75 -1.95 -6.36
N VAL A 337 -8.27 -1.73 -7.57
CA VAL A 337 -8.16 -2.71 -8.69
C VAL A 337 -6.69 -3.01 -8.99
N LYS A 338 -5.84 -1.97 -9.05
CA LYS A 338 -4.41 -2.15 -9.32
C LYS A 338 -3.71 -2.96 -8.23
N VAL A 339 -4.01 -2.72 -6.96
CA VAL A 339 -3.47 -3.47 -5.81
C VAL A 339 -3.89 -4.94 -5.84
N ILE A 340 -5.14 -5.22 -6.17
CA ILE A 340 -5.66 -6.60 -6.35
C ILE A 340 -4.88 -7.31 -7.46
N GLY A 341 -4.68 -6.66 -8.61
CA GLY A 341 -3.89 -7.20 -9.72
C GLY A 341 -2.42 -7.43 -9.35
N ASN A 342 -1.80 -6.52 -8.60
CA ASN A 342 -0.44 -6.69 -8.09
C ASN A 342 -0.32 -7.88 -7.15
N HIS A 343 -1.31 -8.08 -6.25
CA HIS A 343 -1.34 -9.24 -5.34
C HIS A 343 -1.38 -10.56 -6.10
N THR A 344 -2.17 -10.66 -7.15
CA THR A 344 -2.20 -11.85 -8.01
C THR A 344 -0.82 -12.14 -8.62
N GLY A 345 -0.17 -11.09 -9.17
CA GLY A 345 1.17 -11.22 -9.73
C GLY A 345 2.22 -11.61 -8.68
N ILE A 346 2.14 -11.08 -7.45
CA ILE A 346 3.03 -11.45 -6.34
C ILE A 346 2.81 -12.91 -5.93
N SER A 347 1.55 -13.36 -5.82
CA SER A 347 1.21 -14.72 -5.42
C SER A 347 1.74 -15.75 -6.43
N ILE A 348 1.55 -15.52 -7.73
CA ILE A 348 2.09 -16.37 -8.79
C ILE A 348 3.62 -16.37 -8.74
N ALA A 349 4.25 -15.20 -8.66
CA ALA A 349 5.71 -15.07 -8.59
C ALA A 349 6.29 -15.76 -7.35
N GLY A 350 5.56 -15.79 -6.22
CA GLY A 350 5.93 -16.50 -5.00
C GLY A 350 6.03 -18.02 -5.20
N THR A 351 5.24 -18.61 -6.11
CA THR A 351 5.28 -20.06 -6.39
C THR A 351 6.54 -20.52 -7.15
N HIS A 352 7.34 -19.59 -7.67
CA HIS A 352 8.52 -19.85 -8.50
C HIS A 352 9.86 -19.87 -7.72
N GLY A 353 9.84 -20.22 -6.45
CA GLY A 353 11.05 -20.54 -5.67
C GLY A 353 11.51 -21.96 -5.98
N HIS A 354 12.55 -22.11 -6.82
CA HIS A 354 13.10 -23.41 -7.16
C HIS A 354 14.40 -23.63 -6.37
N PHE A 355 14.44 -24.70 -5.59
CA PHE A 355 15.56 -25.03 -4.70
C PHE A 355 15.94 -23.84 -3.82
N GLU A 356 17.12 -23.26 -3.97
CA GLU A 356 17.66 -22.23 -3.07
C GLU A 356 17.42 -20.79 -3.58
N LEU A 357 16.67 -20.57 -4.67
CA LEU A 357 16.47 -19.22 -5.21
C LEU A 357 15.13 -19.03 -5.91
N ASN A 358 14.38 -18.04 -5.50
CA ASN A 358 13.30 -17.45 -6.29
C ASN A 358 13.89 -16.43 -7.28
N VAL A 359 13.52 -16.53 -8.55
CA VAL A 359 14.03 -15.65 -9.63
C VAL A 359 12.98 -14.68 -10.18
N PHE A 360 12.00 -14.30 -9.37
CA PHE A 360 10.98 -13.30 -9.67
C PHE A 360 11.07 -12.05 -8.75
N LYS A 361 12.19 -11.90 -8.06
CA LYS A 361 12.39 -10.84 -7.05
C LYS A 361 12.14 -9.42 -7.56
N PRO A 362 12.61 -9.00 -8.75
CA PRO A 362 12.34 -7.64 -9.25
C PRO A 362 10.86 -7.37 -9.49
N LEU A 363 10.09 -8.35 -9.98
CA LEU A 363 8.65 -8.26 -10.16
C LEU A 363 7.93 -8.14 -8.82
N ILE A 364 8.25 -9.02 -7.86
CA ILE A 364 7.66 -8.99 -6.51
C ILE A 364 7.93 -7.63 -5.86
N ALA A 365 9.19 -7.16 -5.89
CA ALA A 365 9.58 -5.87 -5.33
C ALA A 365 8.82 -4.70 -5.96
N HIS A 366 8.69 -4.69 -7.29
CA HIS A 366 7.96 -3.66 -8.02
C HIS A 366 6.48 -3.62 -7.60
N ASN A 367 5.80 -4.76 -7.65
CA ASN A 367 4.37 -4.84 -7.39
C ASN A 367 4.02 -4.51 -5.94
N ILE A 368 4.80 -5.00 -4.96
CA ILE A 368 4.52 -4.72 -3.55
C ILE A 368 4.74 -3.25 -3.21
N LEU A 369 5.85 -2.65 -3.65
CA LEU A 369 6.15 -1.25 -3.40
C LEU A 369 5.17 -0.32 -4.12
N GLN A 370 4.78 -0.65 -5.35
CA GLN A 370 3.74 0.11 -6.06
C GLN A 370 2.41 0.06 -5.31
N SER A 371 2.04 -1.10 -4.73
CA SER A 371 0.81 -1.22 -3.93
C SER A 371 0.85 -0.36 -2.67
N ILE A 372 1.99 -0.33 -1.96
CA ILE A 372 2.19 0.51 -0.78
C ILE A 372 2.09 2.00 -1.14
N ASP A 373 2.76 2.42 -2.21
CA ASP A 373 2.79 3.80 -2.68
C ASP A 373 1.40 4.29 -3.08
N LEU A 374 0.72 3.54 -3.93
CA LEU A 374 -0.60 3.90 -4.45
C LEU A 374 -1.66 3.94 -3.35
N LEU A 375 -1.68 2.95 -2.44
CA LEU A 375 -2.58 2.96 -1.29
C LEU A 375 -2.28 4.14 -0.36
N GLY A 376 -1.01 4.37 -0.05
CA GLY A 376 -0.60 5.46 0.83
C GLY A 376 -1.06 6.83 0.30
N ASP A 377 -0.83 7.11 -0.97
CA ASP A 377 -1.16 8.39 -1.59
C ASP A 377 -2.68 8.57 -1.80
N SER A 378 -3.36 7.53 -2.32
CA SER A 378 -4.80 7.60 -2.55
C SER A 378 -5.60 7.75 -1.26
N VAL A 379 -5.23 7.02 -0.20
CA VAL A 379 -5.88 7.12 1.11
C VAL A 379 -5.67 8.49 1.74
N LYS A 380 -4.47 9.07 1.60
CA LYS A 380 -4.20 10.45 2.06
C LYS A 380 -5.11 11.45 1.35
N ASN A 381 -5.18 11.39 0.02
CA ASN A 381 -5.99 12.29 -0.78
C ASN A 381 -7.48 12.12 -0.49
N PHE A 382 -7.96 10.88 -0.44
CA PHE A 382 -9.34 10.55 -0.06
C PHE A 382 -9.71 11.08 1.33
N SER A 383 -8.80 10.98 2.29
CA SER A 383 -8.96 11.53 3.63
C SER A 383 -9.16 13.04 3.63
N LEU A 384 -8.26 13.75 2.96
CA LEU A 384 -8.18 15.22 3.02
C LEU A 384 -9.20 15.89 2.11
N TYR A 385 -9.41 15.35 0.91
CA TYR A 385 -10.19 16.00 -0.15
C TYR A 385 -11.57 15.38 -0.36
N CYS A 386 -11.89 14.27 0.32
CA CYS A 386 -13.24 13.70 0.33
C CYS A 386 -13.78 13.59 1.76
N VAL A 387 -13.33 12.60 2.54
CA VAL A 387 -13.96 12.20 3.81
C VAL A 387 -14.04 13.36 4.82
N LYS A 388 -12.98 14.16 4.95
CA LYS A 388 -12.96 15.32 5.85
C LYS A 388 -14.09 16.30 5.57
N GLY A 389 -14.42 16.54 4.31
CA GLY A 389 -15.39 17.55 3.87
C GLY A 389 -16.81 17.03 3.62
N ILE A 390 -17.09 15.73 3.76
CA ILE A 390 -18.42 15.16 3.60
C ILE A 390 -19.41 15.82 4.55
N LYS A 391 -20.57 16.24 4.00
CA LYS A 391 -21.72 16.76 4.75
C LYS A 391 -22.97 15.91 4.47
N PRO A 392 -23.88 15.73 5.46
CA PRO A 392 -25.15 15.07 5.23
C PRO A 392 -26.14 16.01 4.54
N ASN A 393 -26.83 15.55 3.52
CA ASN A 393 -27.98 16.23 2.96
C ASN A 393 -29.23 15.84 3.75
N LYS A 394 -29.47 16.54 4.85
CA LYS A 394 -30.58 16.24 5.81
C LYS A 394 -31.95 16.28 5.16
N LEU A 395 -32.17 17.16 4.17
CA LEU A 395 -33.46 17.24 3.46
C LEU A 395 -33.70 15.96 2.65
N LYS A 396 -32.71 15.51 1.87
CA LYS A 396 -32.85 14.31 1.04
C LYS A 396 -32.95 13.04 1.90
N ILE A 397 -32.16 12.95 2.96
CA ILE A 397 -32.24 11.86 3.94
C ILE A 397 -33.65 11.77 4.56
N LYS A 398 -34.21 12.92 4.95
CA LYS A 398 -35.58 12.96 5.51
C LYS A 398 -36.63 12.58 4.49
N GLU A 399 -36.52 13.07 3.25
CA GLU A 399 -37.43 12.71 2.14
C GLU A 399 -37.46 11.19 1.92
N HIS A 400 -36.30 10.56 1.83
CA HIS A 400 -36.23 9.10 1.68
C HIS A 400 -36.80 8.35 2.86
N LEU A 401 -36.54 8.82 4.10
CA LEU A 401 -37.05 8.19 5.30
C LEU A 401 -38.57 8.29 5.39
N ASP A 402 -39.15 9.50 5.14
CA ASP A 402 -40.57 9.74 5.23
C ASP A 402 -41.39 8.98 4.15
N ASN A 403 -40.75 8.61 3.04
CA ASN A 403 -41.39 7.87 1.95
C ASN A 403 -41.13 6.35 2.02
N SER A 404 -40.30 5.88 2.96
CA SER A 404 -39.94 4.46 3.06
C SER A 404 -41.10 3.60 3.49
N LEU A 405 -41.39 2.58 2.68
CA LEU A 405 -42.40 1.57 3.00
C LEU A 405 -41.90 0.58 4.07
N MET A 406 -40.57 0.48 4.27
CA MET A 406 -39.98 -0.48 5.20
C MET A 406 -40.15 -0.05 6.67
N LEU A 407 -40.68 1.15 6.93
CA LEU A 407 -41.13 1.54 8.25
C LEU A 407 -42.29 0.68 8.76
N VAL A 408 -43.00 -0.02 7.87
CA VAL A 408 -44.02 -1.02 8.20
C VAL A 408 -43.52 -2.14 9.11
N THR A 409 -42.22 -2.40 9.09
CA THR A 409 -41.60 -3.43 9.93
C THR A 409 -41.87 -3.21 11.42
N ALA A 410 -41.96 -1.96 11.86
CA ALA A 410 -42.33 -1.64 13.26
C ALA A 410 -43.75 -2.05 13.62
N LEU A 411 -44.66 -2.18 12.63
CA LEU A 411 -46.06 -2.58 12.86
C LEU A 411 -46.24 -4.08 12.99
N ALA A 412 -45.35 -4.89 12.39
CA ALA A 412 -45.48 -6.34 12.31
C ALA A 412 -45.70 -7.04 13.65
N PRO A 413 -45.04 -6.65 14.76
CA PRO A 413 -45.28 -7.25 16.07
C PRO A 413 -46.72 -6.99 16.61
N ARG A 414 -47.37 -5.90 16.16
CA ARG A 414 -48.70 -5.48 16.64
C ARG A 414 -49.84 -6.03 15.78
N ILE A 415 -49.70 -5.99 14.46
CA ILE A 415 -50.78 -6.34 13.51
C ILE A 415 -50.51 -7.62 12.71
N GLY A 416 -49.37 -8.28 12.93
CA GLY A 416 -48.93 -9.48 12.20
C GLY A 416 -48.23 -9.14 10.88
N TYR A 417 -47.33 -10.07 10.45
CA TYR A 417 -46.51 -9.91 9.25
C TYR A 417 -47.33 -9.73 7.96
N ASP A 418 -48.37 -10.57 7.78
CA ASP A 418 -49.16 -10.55 6.54
C ASP A 418 -49.95 -9.23 6.38
N ASN A 419 -50.50 -8.68 7.45
CA ASN A 419 -51.17 -7.42 7.41
C ASN A 419 -50.22 -6.26 7.14
N ALA A 420 -49.01 -6.27 7.75
CA ALA A 420 -47.95 -5.32 7.47
C ALA A 420 -47.52 -5.37 6.00
N ALA A 421 -47.34 -6.57 5.42
CA ALA A 421 -47.01 -6.75 4.02
C ALA A 421 -48.10 -6.24 3.08
N LYS A 422 -49.40 -6.49 3.39
CA LYS A 422 -50.54 -5.95 2.61
C LYS A 422 -50.57 -4.43 2.61
N ILE A 423 -50.28 -3.80 3.75
CA ILE A 423 -50.24 -2.34 3.88
C ILE A 423 -49.12 -1.76 3.01
N ALA A 424 -47.93 -2.30 3.08
CA ALA A 424 -46.81 -1.81 2.26
C ALA A 424 -47.08 -1.97 0.75
N LYS A 425 -47.61 -3.12 0.31
CA LYS A 425 -47.99 -3.38 -1.10
C LYS A 425 -49.07 -2.40 -1.57
N LYS A 426 -50.10 -2.11 -0.77
CA LYS A 426 -51.13 -1.14 -1.10
C LYS A 426 -50.57 0.27 -1.20
N ALA A 427 -49.72 0.68 -0.26
CA ALA A 427 -49.08 1.98 -0.30
C ALA A 427 -48.24 2.18 -1.57
N LEU A 428 -47.52 1.13 -1.98
CA LEU A 428 -46.75 1.14 -3.25
C LEU A 428 -47.67 1.23 -4.48
N ALA A 429 -48.68 0.37 -4.55
CA ALA A 429 -49.60 0.31 -5.70
C ALA A 429 -50.40 1.58 -5.91
N ASN A 430 -50.81 2.23 -4.78
CA ASN A 430 -51.62 3.43 -4.82
C ASN A 430 -50.78 4.72 -4.80
N ASN A 431 -49.46 4.62 -4.76
CA ASN A 431 -48.52 5.74 -4.59
C ASN A 431 -48.92 6.65 -3.37
N THR A 432 -49.27 6.03 -2.26
CA THR A 432 -49.67 6.68 -1.01
C THR A 432 -48.66 6.48 0.09
N LYS A 433 -48.77 7.32 1.15
CA LYS A 433 -47.91 7.13 2.32
C LYS A 433 -48.35 5.91 3.14
N LEU A 434 -47.37 5.22 3.72
CA LEU A 434 -47.58 4.04 4.56
C LEU A 434 -48.60 4.30 5.70
N LYS A 435 -48.51 5.44 6.35
CA LYS A 435 -49.44 5.86 7.44
C LYS A 435 -50.88 5.87 6.96
N TYR A 436 -51.14 6.40 5.77
CA TYR A 436 -52.48 6.48 5.20
C TYR A 436 -53.08 5.09 4.99
N GLU A 437 -52.38 4.19 4.34
CA GLU A 437 -52.88 2.84 4.11
C GLU A 437 -53.00 2.03 5.41
N ALA A 438 -52.11 2.23 6.39
CA ALA A 438 -52.20 1.58 7.68
C ALA A 438 -53.51 1.93 8.44
N ILE A 439 -53.81 3.23 8.53
CA ILE A 439 -55.02 3.71 9.20
C ILE A 439 -56.29 3.23 8.48
N LYS A 440 -56.31 3.25 7.15
CA LYS A 440 -57.43 2.80 6.31
C LYS A 440 -57.80 1.32 6.53
N THR A 441 -56.92 0.51 7.06
CA THR A 441 -57.24 -0.89 7.39
C THR A 441 -58.12 -1.05 8.62
N GLY A 442 -58.22 -0.05 9.48
CA GLY A 442 -58.89 -0.13 10.78
C GLY A 442 -58.14 -0.95 11.84
N LEU A 443 -57.01 -1.55 11.50
CA LEU A 443 -56.20 -2.38 12.43
C LEU A 443 -55.40 -1.58 13.42
N ILE A 444 -55.17 -0.28 13.13
CA ILE A 444 -54.37 0.60 13.94
C ILE A 444 -54.90 2.04 13.83
N SER A 445 -55.00 2.73 14.97
CA SER A 445 -55.33 4.15 14.98
C SER A 445 -54.14 5.03 14.64
N GLU A 446 -54.38 6.27 14.23
CA GLU A 446 -53.33 7.24 13.93
C GLU A 446 -52.37 7.43 15.12
N LYS A 447 -52.93 7.56 16.32
CA LYS A 447 -52.18 7.75 17.57
C LYS A 447 -51.26 6.56 17.90
N GLU A 448 -51.75 5.34 17.65
CA GLU A 448 -50.93 4.11 17.81
C GLU A 448 -49.86 4.02 16.73
N TYR A 449 -50.19 4.37 15.47
CA TYR A 449 -49.20 4.40 14.38
C TYR A 449 -48.03 5.31 14.74
N ASP A 450 -48.28 6.55 15.14
CA ASP A 450 -47.24 7.52 15.48
C ASP A 450 -46.41 7.10 16.71
N LYS A 451 -47.01 6.35 17.64
CA LYS A 451 -46.30 5.81 18.78
C LYS A 451 -45.34 4.65 18.40
N ILE A 452 -45.81 3.76 17.50
CA ILE A 452 -45.08 2.53 17.11
C ILE A 452 -44.06 2.82 16.02
N VAL A 453 -44.46 3.53 14.96
CA VAL A 453 -43.60 3.83 13.83
C VAL A 453 -42.72 5.04 14.14
N ASN A 454 -41.69 4.82 14.93
CA ASN A 454 -40.70 5.81 15.30
C ASN A 454 -39.35 5.41 14.76
N PRO A 455 -38.85 6.04 13.67
CA PRO A 455 -37.59 5.64 13.04
C PRO A 455 -36.38 5.64 13.98
N ILE A 456 -36.35 6.54 15.00
CA ILE A 456 -35.26 6.59 15.98
C ILE A 456 -35.22 5.28 16.80
N LYS A 457 -36.38 4.80 17.23
CA LYS A 457 -36.50 3.56 18.02
C LYS A 457 -36.14 2.31 17.18
N MET A 458 -36.23 2.41 15.86
CA MET A 458 -35.88 1.31 14.96
C MET A 458 -34.37 1.15 14.69
N THR A 459 -33.53 2.04 15.25
CA THR A 459 -32.07 2.03 15.00
C THR A 459 -31.27 1.17 16.00
N GLY A 460 -31.93 0.44 16.86
CA GLY A 460 -31.31 -0.44 17.87
C GLY A 460 -32.29 -1.41 18.49
N PRO A 461 -31.83 -2.34 19.33
CA PRO A 461 -32.71 -3.21 20.10
C PRO A 461 -33.53 -2.41 21.10
N TYR A 462 -34.74 -2.93 21.45
CA TYR A 462 -35.65 -2.32 22.42
C TYR A 462 -35.17 -2.58 23.84
#